data_ffc42814faca0fc2e792e85214cd4ac8
#
_entry.id   ffc42814faca0fc2e792e85214cd4ac8
#
_cell.length_a   1.000
_cell.length_b   1.000
_cell.length_c   1.000
_cell.angle_alpha   90.00
_cell.angle_beta   90.00
_cell.angle_gamma   90.00
#
_symmetry.space_group_name_H-M   'P 1'
#
loop_
_entity.id
_entity.type
_entity.pdbx_description
1 polymer ?
#
loop_
_entity_poly.entity_id
_entity_poly.type
_entity_poly.pdbx_seq_one_letter_code
_entity_poly.pdbx_strand_id
1 'polypeptide(L)'
;MLALVSAFVLAAAPAEPFLRLRAVGDVMLGTTVPEGKLPPNDGADLLSAVLPLLQDADLTFANMEGPLCDSGTSAKCKKGGNCFAFRTPTAYGKYLEAAGIDLASTANNHSGDFGEQCRRETEATLEKHRIVWSGPTGTVGRTTFKGKKLSLIGFHTSASCNDVNDLATAKKLVETEKKNGADLVIVSFHGGAEGTNATHVKDGNEKFLGENRGDLKRFTHGVIDAGADLVLGHGPHV
;
A
#
# COMPACT_ATOMS: atom_id res chain seq x y z
N MET A 1 3.69 67.92 3.21
CA MET A 1 3.00 66.73 3.74
C MET A 1 3.65 65.49 3.14
N LEU A 2 4.52 64.80 3.88
CA LEU A 2 5.11 63.51 3.47
C LEU A 2 4.19 62.40 3.98
N ALA A 3 3.63 61.57 3.08
CA ALA A 3 2.88 60.37 3.45
C ALA A 3 3.87 59.21 3.70
N LEU A 4 3.91 58.74 4.92
CA LEU A 4 4.62 57.49 5.26
C LEU A 4 3.77 56.29 4.74
N VAL A 5 4.26 55.59 3.75
CA VAL A 5 3.70 54.29 3.33
C VAL A 5 4.36 53.22 4.18
N SER A 6 3.65 52.68 5.18
CA SER A 6 4.09 51.51 5.95
C SER A 6 3.86 50.27 5.11
N ALA A 7 4.93 49.66 4.61
CA ALA A 7 4.86 48.33 4.00
C ALA A 7 4.74 47.27 5.09
N PHE A 8 3.59 46.62 5.19
CA PHE A 8 3.42 45.40 5.99
C PHE A 8 4.09 44.23 5.23
N VAL A 9 5.22 43.78 5.75
CA VAL A 9 5.79 42.50 5.32
C VAL A 9 4.97 41.40 6.04
N LEU A 10 4.08 40.71 5.32
CA LEU A 10 3.52 39.48 5.81
C LEU A 10 4.67 38.43 5.90
N ALA A 11 5.14 38.18 7.11
CA ALA A 11 5.99 37.04 7.35
C ALA A 11 5.17 35.78 7.03
N ALA A 12 5.63 34.97 6.07
CA ALA A 12 5.06 33.64 5.83
C ALA A 12 5.17 32.84 7.13
N ALA A 13 4.08 32.23 7.57
CA ALA A 13 4.12 31.31 8.70
C ALA A 13 5.19 30.25 8.45
N PRO A 14 6.01 29.90 9.46
CA PRO A 14 6.98 28.82 9.29
C PRO A 14 6.26 27.56 8.82
N ALA A 15 6.83 26.90 7.81
CA ALA A 15 6.29 25.65 7.31
C ALA A 15 6.17 24.66 8.50
N GLU A 16 5.03 24.02 8.64
CA GLU A 16 4.76 23.03 9.66
C GLU A 16 5.89 21.99 9.68
N PRO A 17 6.55 21.73 10.84
CA PRO A 17 7.75 20.91 10.90
C PRO A 17 7.49 19.42 10.73
N PHE A 18 6.25 18.99 10.47
CA PHE A 18 5.85 17.59 10.38
C PHE A 18 5.20 17.26 9.05
N LEU A 19 5.32 15.97 8.70
CA LEU A 19 4.67 15.32 7.57
C LEU A 19 3.40 14.60 8.07
N ARG A 20 2.24 14.96 7.53
CA ARG A 20 0.99 14.25 7.79
C ARG A 20 0.85 13.10 6.80
N LEU A 21 1.06 11.88 7.28
CA LEU A 21 0.81 10.65 6.52
C LEU A 21 -0.56 10.09 6.91
N ARG A 22 -1.39 9.80 5.91
CA ARG A 22 -2.60 9.02 6.05
C ARG A 22 -2.36 7.62 5.53
N ALA A 23 -2.83 6.61 6.25
CA ALA A 23 -2.80 5.23 5.80
C ALA A 23 -4.22 4.65 5.83
N VAL A 24 -4.57 3.94 4.77
CA VAL A 24 -5.78 3.13 4.70
C VAL A 24 -5.40 1.67 4.47
N GLY A 25 -6.34 0.77 4.76
CA GLY A 25 -6.14 -0.67 4.65
C GLY A 25 -6.23 -1.17 3.22
N ASP A 26 -6.91 -2.30 3.08
CA ASP A 26 -7.03 -3.06 1.85
C ASP A 26 -8.01 -2.40 0.89
N VAL A 27 -7.52 -2.01 -0.29
CA VAL A 27 -8.29 -1.33 -1.34
C VAL A 27 -8.58 -2.31 -2.47
N MET A 28 -9.85 -2.60 -2.67
CA MET A 28 -10.38 -3.39 -3.78
C MET A 28 -11.59 -2.66 -4.37
N LEU A 29 -11.41 -2.05 -5.56
CA LEU A 29 -12.38 -1.14 -6.17
C LEU A 29 -13.48 -1.85 -7.00
N GLY A 30 -13.60 -3.15 -6.85
CA GLY A 30 -14.47 -4.01 -7.64
C GLY A 30 -13.69 -4.99 -8.50
N THR A 31 -14.39 -5.92 -9.13
CA THR A 31 -13.75 -6.95 -9.95
C THR A 31 -14.58 -7.30 -11.17
N THR A 32 -13.91 -7.60 -12.28
CA THR A 32 -14.52 -8.12 -13.50
C THR A 32 -14.77 -9.64 -13.44
N VAL A 33 -14.28 -10.31 -12.38
CA VAL A 33 -14.40 -11.77 -12.21
C VAL A 33 -14.89 -12.09 -10.80
N PRO A 34 -16.06 -12.74 -10.63
CA PRO A 34 -17.05 -13.02 -11.69
C PRO A 34 -17.68 -11.74 -12.26
N GLU A 35 -18.29 -11.83 -13.42
CA GLU A 35 -18.96 -10.70 -14.08
C GLU A 35 -19.99 -10.01 -13.16
N GLY A 36 -20.20 -8.71 -13.38
CA GLY A 36 -21.21 -7.91 -12.68
C GLY A 36 -20.80 -7.50 -11.24
N LYS A 37 -19.54 -7.56 -10.89
CA LYS A 37 -19.01 -7.12 -9.59
C LYS A 37 -18.25 -5.80 -9.62
N LEU A 38 -18.38 -5.05 -10.72
CA LEU A 38 -17.95 -3.66 -10.77
C LEU A 38 -19.01 -2.75 -10.14
N PRO A 39 -18.59 -1.64 -9.50
CA PRO A 39 -19.52 -0.68 -8.94
C PRO A 39 -20.34 0.04 -10.02
N PRO A 40 -21.54 0.56 -9.66
CA PRO A 40 -22.37 1.34 -10.58
C PRO A 40 -21.60 2.56 -11.10
N ASN A 41 -22.04 3.12 -12.24
CA ASN A 41 -21.47 4.30 -12.87
C ASN A 41 -19.94 4.17 -13.11
N ASP A 42 -19.49 2.95 -13.44
CA ASP A 42 -18.07 2.64 -13.62
C ASP A 42 -17.19 3.07 -12.44
N GLY A 43 -17.73 3.09 -11.23
CA GLY A 43 -17.02 3.44 -10.01
C GLY A 43 -16.82 4.93 -9.76
N ALA A 44 -17.44 5.82 -10.54
CA ALA A 44 -17.22 7.26 -10.47
C ALA A 44 -17.46 7.84 -9.04
N ASP A 45 -18.42 7.30 -8.31
CA ASP A 45 -18.79 7.77 -6.98
C ASP A 45 -18.23 6.91 -5.84
N LEU A 46 -17.43 5.88 -6.17
CA LEU A 46 -17.01 4.84 -5.22
C LEU A 46 -16.29 5.40 -3.98
N LEU A 47 -15.44 6.38 -4.17
CA LEU A 47 -14.64 6.98 -3.10
C LEU A 47 -15.18 8.36 -2.65
N SER A 48 -16.27 8.87 -3.24
CA SER A 48 -16.74 10.24 -3.05
C SER A 48 -16.95 10.62 -1.58
N ALA A 49 -17.54 9.72 -0.79
CA ALA A 49 -17.82 9.97 0.63
C ALA A 49 -16.56 10.05 1.51
N VAL A 50 -15.44 9.45 1.08
CA VAL A 50 -14.17 9.41 1.84
C VAL A 50 -13.10 10.32 1.26
N LEU A 51 -13.32 10.93 0.08
CA LEU A 51 -12.36 11.85 -0.54
C LEU A 51 -11.86 12.94 0.41
N PRO A 52 -12.71 13.67 1.17
CA PRO A 52 -12.23 14.72 2.07
C PRO A 52 -11.27 14.19 3.15
N LEU A 53 -11.47 12.93 3.56
CA LEU A 53 -10.59 12.29 4.53
C LEU A 53 -9.26 11.86 3.87
N LEU A 54 -9.31 11.30 2.66
CA LEU A 54 -8.12 10.83 1.95
C LEU A 54 -7.20 11.97 1.55
N GLN A 55 -7.78 13.10 1.13
CA GLN A 55 -7.05 14.27 0.65
C GLN A 55 -6.54 15.20 1.77
N ASP A 56 -7.01 15.05 3.02
CA ASP A 56 -6.54 15.83 4.17
C ASP A 56 -5.24 15.26 4.75
N ALA A 57 -4.22 15.08 3.90
CA ALA A 57 -2.88 14.66 4.30
C ALA A 57 -1.83 15.16 3.30
N ASP A 58 -0.56 15.11 3.70
CA ASP A 58 0.56 15.41 2.80
C ASP A 58 0.86 14.23 1.87
N LEU A 59 0.69 13.00 2.36
CA LEU A 59 0.80 11.75 1.61
C LEU A 59 -0.25 10.76 2.10
N THR A 60 -0.84 10.01 1.19
CA THR A 60 -1.81 8.95 1.51
C THR A 60 -1.33 7.59 0.98
N PHE A 61 -1.28 6.61 1.89
CA PHE A 61 -0.89 5.23 1.61
C PHE A 61 -2.11 4.31 1.55
N ALA A 62 -2.07 3.31 0.65
CA ALA A 62 -3.05 2.22 0.54
C ALA A 62 -2.39 0.86 0.29
N ASN A 63 -2.97 -0.24 0.79
CA ASN A 63 -2.65 -1.58 0.31
C ASN A 63 -3.56 -1.91 -0.88
N MET A 64 -2.97 -2.12 -2.06
CA MET A 64 -3.69 -2.45 -3.30
C MET A 64 -3.99 -3.94 -3.35
N GLU A 65 -5.03 -4.39 -2.66
CA GLU A 65 -5.41 -5.80 -2.62
C GLU A 65 -6.14 -6.25 -3.91
N GLY A 66 -6.83 -5.34 -4.59
CA GLY A 66 -7.39 -5.58 -5.92
C GLY A 66 -6.41 -5.17 -7.02
N PRO A 67 -5.78 -6.13 -7.74
CA PRO A 67 -4.87 -5.78 -8.82
C PRO A 67 -5.58 -5.05 -9.96
N LEU A 68 -4.89 -4.06 -10.54
CA LEU A 68 -5.38 -3.23 -11.64
C LEU A 68 -4.90 -3.80 -12.97
N CYS A 69 -5.74 -4.62 -13.63
CA CYS A 69 -5.37 -5.19 -14.92
C CYS A 69 -6.58 -5.49 -15.79
N ASP A 70 -6.37 -5.50 -17.11
CA ASP A 70 -7.39 -5.78 -18.11
C ASP A 70 -7.20 -7.16 -18.74
N SER A 71 -6.08 -7.83 -18.46
CA SER A 71 -5.69 -9.11 -19.02
C SER A 71 -5.36 -10.16 -17.97
N GLY A 72 -4.91 -11.32 -18.42
CA GLY A 72 -4.53 -12.44 -17.59
C GLY A 72 -5.63 -13.45 -17.33
N THR A 73 -5.22 -14.66 -16.93
CA THR A 73 -6.13 -15.77 -16.59
C THR A 73 -5.81 -16.25 -15.18
N SER A 74 -6.83 -16.34 -14.33
CA SER A 74 -6.63 -16.85 -12.98
C SER A 74 -6.44 -18.37 -12.99
N ALA A 75 -5.32 -18.80 -12.41
CA ALA A 75 -5.09 -20.21 -12.08
C ALA A 75 -5.54 -20.54 -10.65
N LYS A 76 -5.87 -19.54 -9.84
CA LYS A 76 -6.20 -19.64 -8.41
C LYS A 76 -7.56 -20.31 -8.20
N CYS A 77 -8.57 -19.88 -8.95
CA CYS A 77 -9.94 -20.36 -8.81
C CYS A 77 -10.22 -21.51 -9.77
N LYS A 78 -10.10 -22.73 -9.28
CA LYS A 78 -10.54 -23.94 -10.01
C LYS A 78 -12.04 -24.18 -9.78
N LYS A 79 -12.72 -24.81 -10.73
CA LYS A 79 -14.17 -25.11 -10.64
C LYS A 79 -14.49 -25.84 -9.32
N GLY A 80 -15.43 -25.29 -8.54
CA GLY A 80 -16.05 -25.97 -7.40
C GLY A 80 -15.51 -25.62 -6.00
N GLY A 81 -14.67 -24.57 -5.82
CA GLY A 81 -14.19 -24.12 -4.51
C GLY A 81 -14.63 -22.68 -4.17
N ASN A 82 -14.71 -22.37 -2.87
CA ASN A 82 -14.75 -20.98 -2.40
C ASN A 82 -13.39 -20.36 -2.71
N CYS A 83 -13.36 -19.48 -3.70
CA CYS A 83 -12.15 -18.83 -4.14
C CYS A 83 -12.45 -17.40 -4.57
N PHE A 84 -11.57 -16.50 -4.16
CA PHE A 84 -11.63 -15.11 -4.53
C PHE A 84 -10.42 -14.76 -5.40
N ALA A 85 -10.68 -14.23 -6.59
CA ALA A 85 -9.68 -13.66 -7.46
C ALA A 85 -10.21 -12.33 -7.97
N PHE A 86 -9.41 -11.27 -7.81
CA PHE A 86 -9.82 -9.91 -8.11
C PHE A 86 -9.10 -9.41 -9.36
N ARG A 87 -9.85 -8.74 -10.23
CA ARG A 87 -9.32 -8.05 -11.39
C ARG A 87 -10.11 -6.76 -11.59
N THR A 88 -9.53 -5.66 -11.13
CA THR A 88 -10.08 -4.31 -11.30
C THR A 88 -9.56 -3.74 -12.62
N PRO A 89 -10.39 -3.08 -13.45
CA PRO A 89 -9.92 -2.46 -14.70
C PRO A 89 -8.80 -1.44 -14.44
N THR A 90 -7.79 -1.39 -15.33
CA THR A 90 -6.70 -0.40 -15.25
C THR A 90 -7.22 1.04 -15.29
N ALA A 91 -8.36 1.27 -15.96
CA ALA A 91 -9.04 2.58 -16.00
C ALA A 91 -9.40 3.13 -14.61
N TYR A 92 -9.47 2.28 -13.57
CA TYR A 92 -9.79 2.69 -12.20
C TYR A 92 -8.61 3.33 -11.47
N GLY A 93 -7.40 3.26 -12.00
CA GLY A 93 -6.25 4.01 -11.49
C GLY A 93 -6.52 5.51 -11.35
N LYS A 94 -7.35 6.08 -12.22
CA LYS A 94 -7.82 7.48 -12.13
C LYS A 94 -8.52 7.82 -10.80
N TYR A 95 -9.21 6.85 -10.20
CA TYR A 95 -9.92 7.06 -8.92
C TYR A 95 -8.95 7.08 -7.73
N LEU A 96 -7.86 6.33 -7.80
CA LEU A 96 -6.79 6.37 -6.81
C LEU A 96 -6.06 7.72 -6.86
N GLU A 97 -5.72 8.19 -8.07
CA GLU A 97 -5.12 9.52 -8.26
C GLU A 97 -6.05 10.62 -7.76
N ALA A 98 -7.34 10.58 -8.14
CA ALA A 98 -8.34 11.55 -7.67
C ALA A 98 -8.54 11.51 -6.15
N ALA A 99 -8.37 10.34 -5.53
CA ALA A 99 -8.43 10.19 -4.08
C ALA A 99 -7.17 10.69 -3.35
N GLY A 100 -6.12 11.05 -4.08
CA GLY A 100 -4.86 11.49 -3.50
C GLY A 100 -4.03 10.35 -2.91
N ILE A 101 -4.15 9.13 -3.46
CA ILE A 101 -3.25 8.03 -3.09
C ILE A 101 -1.88 8.29 -3.71
N ASP A 102 -0.84 8.38 -2.89
CA ASP A 102 0.54 8.65 -3.29
C ASP A 102 1.44 7.42 -3.19
N LEU A 103 1.15 6.55 -2.23
CA LEU A 103 1.95 5.38 -1.89
C LEU A 103 1.07 4.12 -1.88
N ALA A 104 1.56 3.04 -2.49
CA ALA A 104 0.83 1.79 -2.56
C ALA A 104 1.70 0.56 -2.25
N SER A 105 1.22 -0.32 -1.36
CA SER A 105 1.74 -1.69 -1.28
C SER A 105 1.00 -2.56 -2.30
N THR A 106 1.74 -3.34 -3.09
CA THR A 106 1.19 -4.39 -3.96
C THR A 106 1.52 -5.79 -3.43
N ALA A 107 2.07 -5.87 -2.20
CA ALA A 107 2.43 -7.11 -1.54
C ALA A 107 1.24 -7.67 -0.74
N ASN A 108 0.47 -8.56 -1.33
CA ASN A 108 -0.68 -9.21 -0.71
C ASN A 108 -1.01 -10.55 -1.41
N ASN A 109 -1.99 -11.28 -0.88
CA ASN A 109 -2.42 -12.58 -1.39
C ASN A 109 -3.17 -12.52 -2.73
N HIS A 110 -3.55 -11.33 -3.19
CA HIS A 110 -4.26 -11.10 -4.46
C HIS A 110 -3.37 -10.56 -5.58
N SER A 111 -2.13 -10.14 -5.28
CA SER A 111 -1.20 -9.57 -6.26
C SER A 111 -0.90 -10.50 -7.45
N GLY A 112 -1.02 -11.82 -7.26
CA GLY A 112 -0.80 -12.84 -8.28
C GLY A 112 -2.05 -13.47 -8.88
N ASP A 113 -3.25 -12.99 -8.59
CA ASP A 113 -4.52 -13.63 -8.95
C ASP A 113 -4.67 -13.93 -10.43
N PHE A 114 -4.18 -13.07 -11.30
CA PHE A 114 -4.21 -13.22 -12.76
C PHE A 114 -2.81 -13.30 -13.39
N GLY A 115 -1.82 -13.69 -12.60
CA GLY A 115 -0.47 -13.96 -13.05
C GLY A 115 0.42 -12.73 -13.24
N GLU A 116 1.60 -12.97 -13.79
CA GLU A 116 2.66 -11.96 -13.94
C GLU A 116 2.24 -10.77 -14.79
N GLN A 117 1.51 -11.02 -15.88
CA GLN A 117 1.07 -9.94 -16.77
C GLN A 117 0.15 -8.95 -16.04
N CYS A 118 -0.82 -9.45 -15.28
CA CYS A 118 -1.73 -8.61 -14.49
C CYS A 118 -0.96 -7.79 -13.43
N ARG A 119 0.05 -8.39 -12.79
CA ARG A 119 0.91 -7.69 -11.85
C ARG A 119 1.63 -6.51 -12.52
N ARG A 120 2.23 -6.73 -13.69
CA ARG A 120 2.90 -5.66 -14.45
C ARG A 120 1.94 -4.57 -14.91
N GLU A 121 0.72 -4.92 -15.31
CA GLU A 121 -0.32 -3.93 -15.63
C GLU A 121 -0.70 -3.09 -14.40
N THR A 122 -0.78 -3.71 -13.22
CA THR A 122 -0.99 -3.00 -11.95
C THR A 122 0.13 -1.99 -11.68
N GLU A 123 1.38 -2.45 -11.75
CA GLU A 123 2.58 -1.63 -11.55
C GLU A 123 2.60 -0.43 -12.52
N ALA A 124 2.44 -0.70 -13.82
CA ALA A 124 2.40 0.33 -14.86
C ALA A 124 1.22 1.31 -14.67
N THR A 125 0.08 0.84 -14.18
CA THR A 125 -1.07 1.69 -13.88
C THR A 125 -0.76 2.62 -12.70
N LEU A 126 -0.17 2.12 -11.63
CA LEU A 126 0.25 2.95 -10.49
C LEU A 126 1.27 4.00 -10.92
N GLU A 127 2.28 3.62 -11.71
CA GLU A 127 3.29 4.55 -12.26
C GLU A 127 2.66 5.63 -13.14
N LYS A 128 1.74 5.26 -14.04
CA LYS A 128 1.00 6.20 -14.88
C LYS A 128 0.27 7.27 -14.06
N HIS A 129 -0.25 6.90 -12.90
CA HIS A 129 -0.95 7.78 -11.96
C HIS A 129 -0.02 8.37 -10.88
N ARG A 130 1.32 8.24 -11.04
CA ARG A 130 2.36 8.77 -10.14
C ARG A 130 2.27 8.24 -8.71
N ILE A 131 1.71 7.06 -8.54
CA ILE A 131 1.64 6.38 -7.24
C ILE A 131 2.91 5.55 -7.08
N VAL A 132 3.67 5.84 -6.04
CA VAL A 132 4.89 5.09 -5.70
C VAL A 132 4.50 3.77 -5.06
N TRP A 133 5.07 2.67 -5.55
CA TRP A 133 4.67 1.33 -5.09
C TRP A 133 5.87 0.44 -4.72
N SER A 134 5.57 -0.59 -3.92
CA SER A 134 6.48 -1.68 -3.57
C SER A 134 5.68 -2.96 -3.30
N GLY A 135 6.26 -4.10 -3.60
CA GLY A 135 5.64 -5.41 -3.34
C GLY A 135 6.47 -6.58 -3.81
N PRO A 136 6.82 -6.70 -5.12
CA PRO A 136 7.65 -7.77 -5.63
C PRO A 136 9.00 -7.88 -4.93
N THR A 137 9.55 -9.10 -4.90
CA THR A 137 10.83 -9.40 -4.25
C THR A 137 11.95 -8.43 -4.67
N GLY A 138 12.58 -7.80 -3.70
CA GLY A 138 13.65 -6.83 -3.89
C GLY A 138 13.20 -5.42 -4.27
N THR A 139 11.90 -5.17 -4.44
CA THR A 139 11.41 -3.83 -4.81
C THR A 139 11.31 -2.91 -3.60
N VAL A 140 11.68 -1.65 -3.81
CA VAL A 140 11.54 -0.54 -2.89
C VAL A 140 11.00 0.66 -3.65
N GLY A 141 9.85 1.16 -3.25
CA GLY A 141 9.30 2.42 -3.77
C GLY A 141 10.04 3.61 -3.14
N ARG A 142 10.51 4.56 -3.95
CA ARG A 142 11.23 5.74 -3.46
C ARG A 142 10.65 7.02 -4.00
N THR A 143 10.52 8.01 -3.13
CA THR A 143 10.07 9.35 -3.52
C THR A 143 10.75 10.41 -2.67
N THR A 144 10.58 11.66 -3.08
CA THR A 144 10.98 12.83 -2.28
C THR A 144 9.78 13.75 -2.13
N PHE A 145 9.43 14.07 -0.90
CA PHE A 145 8.33 14.97 -0.59
C PHE A 145 8.78 16.05 0.40
N LYS A 146 8.53 17.31 0.08
CA LYS A 146 8.98 18.48 0.88
C LYS A 146 10.47 18.39 1.28
N GLY A 147 11.32 17.91 0.36
CA GLY A 147 12.76 17.75 0.59
C GLY A 147 13.16 16.53 1.43
N LYS A 148 12.21 15.70 1.89
CA LYS A 148 12.47 14.47 2.63
C LYS A 148 12.43 13.27 1.70
N LYS A 149 13.43 12.39 1.79
CA LYS A 149 13.51 11.14 1.05
C LYS A 149 12.73 10.05 1.76
N LEU A 150 11.76 9.47 1.09
CA LEU A 150 10.93 8.39 1.61
C LEU A 150 11.20 7.10 0.86
N SER A 151 11.25 5.99 1.58
CA SER A 151 11.28 4.63 1.04
C SER A 151 10.09 3.83 1.56
N LEU A 152 9.36 3.16 0.66
CA LEU A 152 8.28 2.23 0.96
C LEU A 152 8.73 0.82 0.62
N ILE A 153 8.56 -0.13 1.55
CA ILE A 153 8.88 -1.54 1.35
C ILE A 153 7.64 -2.37 1.71
N GLY A 154 7.01 -2.98 0.71
CA GLY A 154 5.85 -3.84 0.88
C GLY A 154 6.25 -5.31 1.07
N PHE A 155 5.61 -6.01 2.01
CA PHE A 155 5.88 -7.41 2.35
C PHE A 155 4.60 -8.26 2.36
N HIS A 156 4.74 -9.53 1.99
CA HIS A 156 3.72 -10.55 2.13
C HIS A 156 4.38 -11.92 2.26
N THR A 157 3.61 -12.97 2.49
CA THR A 157 4.11 -14.35 2.61
C THR A 157 4.17 -15.12 1.28
N SER A 158 3.78 -14.50 0.15
CA SER A 158 3.91 -15.14 -1.17
C SER A 158 5.32 -15.06 -1.72
N ALA A 159 5.75 -16.09 -2.44
CA ALA A 159 7.10 -16.18 -3.03
C ALA A 159 7.41 -15.08 -4.06
N SER A 160 6.41 -14.36 -4.56
CA SER A 160 6.58 -13.27 -5.52
C SER A 160 6.77 -11.90 -4.88
N CYS A 161 6.64 -11.79 -3.57
CA CYS A 161 6.79 -10.56 -2.81
C CYS A 161 8.03 -10.59 -1.90
N ASN A 162 8.42 -9.43 -1.35
CA ASN A 162 9.30 -9.45 -0.20
C ASN A 162 8.63 -10.25 0.92
N ASP A 163 9.34 -11.19 1.52
CA ASP A 163 8.73 -12.19 2.41
C ASP A 163 8.77 -11.73 3.88
N VAL A 164 7.60 -11.68 4.52
CA VAL A 164 7.44 -11.44 5.97
C VAL A 164 8.21 -12.47 6.80
N ASN A 165 8.32 -13.71 6.32
CA ASN A 165 9.01 -14.78 7.02
C ASN A 165 10.54 -14.72 6.89
N ASP A 166 11.08 -13.96 5.92
CA ASP A 166 12.52 -13.71 5.78
C ASP A 166 12.92 -12.40 6.47
N LEU A 167 12.92 -12.43 7.81
CA LEU A 167 13.29 -11.27 8.61
C LEU A 167 14.71 -10.78 8.32
N ALA A 168 15.64 -11.66 7.95
CA ALA A 168 17.02 -11.26 7.67
C ALA A 168 17.10 -10.37 6.43
N THR A 169 16.43 -10.75 5.34
CA THR A 169 16.33 -9.93 4.13
C THR A 169 15.53 -8.67 4.39
N ALA A 170 14.44 -8.73 5.15
CA ALA A 170 13.64 -7.55 5.51
C ALA A 170 14.47 -6.49 6.24
N LYS A 171 15.22 -6.89 7.27
CA LYS A 171 16.13 -6.00 7.99
C LYS A 171 17.18 -5.39 7.07
N LYS A 172 17.80 -6.20 6.22
CA LYS A 172 18.81 -5.73 5.26
C LYS A 172 18.25 -4.69 4.27
N LEU A 173 17.01 -4.85 3.81
CA LEU A 173 16.35 -3.85 2.96
C LEU A 173 16.19 -2.53 3.70
N VAL A 174 15.68 -2.54 4.93
CA VAL A 174 15.51 -1.35 5.76
C VAL A 174 16.85 -0.66 6.05
N GLU A 175 17.85 -1.40 6.51
CA GLU A 175 19.19 -0.90 6.79
C GLU A 175 19.84 -0.27 5.54
N THR A 176 19.60 -0.88 4.37
CA THR A 176 20.10 -0.37 3.08
C THR A 176 19.47 0.99 2.76
N GLU A 177 18.16 1.15 2.94
CA GLU A 177 17.48 2.42 2.67
C GLU A 177 17.94 3.51 3.64
N LYS A 178 18.08 3.21 4.93
CA LYS A 178 18.65 4.17 5.91
C LYS A 178 20.07 4.56 5.54
N LYS A 179 20.92 3.61 5.17
CA LYS A 179 22.30 3.86 4.71
C LYS A 179 22.35 4.71 3.45
N ASN A 180 21.39 4.56 2.54
CA ASN A 180 21.23 5.35 1.31
C ASN A 180 20.68 6.76 1.58
N GLY A 181 20.40 7.08 2.84
CA GLY A 181 19.97 8.41 3.29
C GLY A 181 18.46 8.65 3.18
N ALA A 182 17.64 7.61 3.28
CA ALA A 182 16.21 7.78 3.46
C ALA A 182 15.92 8.47 4.81
N ASP A 183 15.22 9.59 4.77
CA ASP A 183 14.75 10.29 5.96
C ASP A 183 13.65 9.48 6.66
N LEU A 184 12.78 8.83 5.87
CA LEU A 184 11.66 8.02 6.34
C LEU A 184 11.61 6.69 5.60
N VAL A 185 11.67 5.58 6.33
CA VAL A 185 11.46 4.22 5.81
C VAL A 185 10.13 3.68 6.34
N ILE A 186 9.18 3.47 5.43
CA ILE A 186 7.86 2.92 5.71
C ILE A 186 7.88 1.46 5.29
N VAL A 187 7.58 0.57 6.22
CA VAL A 187 7.35 -0.85 5.96
C VAL A 187 5.85 -1.10 5.95
N SER A 188 5.34 -1.76 4.92
CA SER A 188 3.98 -2.25 4.89
C SER A 188 3.99 -3.76 4.78
N PHE A 189 3.04 -4.44 5.43
CA PHE A 189 2.87 -5.87 5.24
C PHE A 189 1.39 -6.26 5.20
N HIS A 190 1.08 -7.30 4.42
CA HIS A 190 -0.19 -7.98 4.42
C HIS A 190 0.03 -9.40 4.96
N GLY A 191 -0.55 -9.71 6.11
CA GLY A 191 -0.29 -10.98 6.81
C GLY A 191 -1.20 -11.20 8.01
N GLY A 192 -0.93 -12.25 8.77
CA GLY A 192 -1.72 -12.65 9.92
C GLY A 192 -2.96 -13.46 9.56
N ALA A 193 -3.60 -14.03 10.59
CA ALA A 193 -4.86 -14.72 10.47
C ALA A 193 -6.00 -13.73 10.18
N GLU A 194 -7.09 -14.24 9.57
CA GLU A 194 -8.23 -13.40 9.15
C GLU A 194 -9.50 -13.75 9.94
N GLY A 195 -10.44 -12.81 9.96
CA GLY A 195 -11.79 -12.98 10.50
C GLY A 195 -11.93 -12.60 11.98
N THR A 196 -13.14 -12.72 12.50
CA THR A 196 -13.56 -12.22 13.82
C THR A 196 -12.76 -12.76 15.01
N ASN A 197 -12.05 -13.88 14.83
CA ASN A 197 -11.17 -14.45 15.85
C ASN A 197 -9.71 -13.96 15.75
N ALA A 198 -9.41 -13.07 14.80
CA ALA A 198 -8.08 -12.54 14.53
C ALA A 198 -7.96 -11.04 14.81
N THR A 199 -8.81 -10.49 15.70
CA THR A 199 -8.80 -9.08 16.12
C THR A 199 -7.55 -8.66 16.88
N HIS A 200 -6.76 -9.61 17.35
CA HIS A 200 -5.51 -9.38 18.07
C HIS A 200 -4.38 -10.23 17.51
N VAL A 201 -3.25 -9.58 17.20
CA VAL A 201 -2.03 -10.24 16.77
C VAL A 201 -1.48 -11.11 17.90
N LYS A 202 -1.25 -12.41 17.61
CA LYS A 202 -0.74 -13.40 18.57
C LYS A 202 0.79 -13.44 18.56
N ASP A 203 1.36 -14.11 19.55
CA ASP A 203 2.77 -14.47 19.54
C ASP A 203 3.01 -15.69 18.63
N GLY A 204 4.12 -15.65 17.89
CA GLY A 204 4.51 -16.70 16.96
C GLY A 204 3.79 -16.63 15.60
N ASN A 205 3.99 -17.70 14.81
CA ASN A 205 3.44 -17.74 13.44
C ASN A 205 1.91 -17.91 13.46
N GLU A 206 1.23 -17.00 12.79
CA GLU A 206 -0.19 -17.11 12.52
C GLU A 206 -0.44 -17.95 11.25
N LYS A 207 -1.59 -18.58 11.18
CA LYS A 207 -2.01 -19.40 10.04
C LYS A 207 -3.44 -19.07 9.62
N PHE A 208 -3.68 -19.07 8.31
CA PHE A 208 -5.02 -18.92 7.75
C PHE A 208 -5.15 -19.80 6.50
N LEU A 209 -6.22 -20.58 6.38
CA LEU A 209 -6.46 -21.54 5.30
C LEU A 209 -5.26 -22.45 4.96
N GLY A 210 -4.47 -22.82 5.97
CA GLY A 210 -3.28 -23.67 5.81
C GLY A 210 -2.00 -22.92 5.42
N GLU A 211 -2.08 -21.65 5.13
CA GLU A 211 -0.93 -20.79 4.82
C GLU A 211 -0.24 -20.31 6.11
N ASN A 212 1.09 -20.22 6.08
CA ASN A 212 1.84 -19.49 7.10
C ASN A 212 1.72 -17.99 6.81
N ARG A 213 1.05 -17.26 7.71
CA ARG A 213 0.77 -15.84 7.54
C ARG A 213 1.72 -14.94 8.33
N GLY A 214 2.79 -15.50 8.88
CA GLY A 214 3.90 -14.81 9.53
C GLY A 214 3.80 -14.71 11.05
N ASP A 215 4.98 -14.52 11.67
CA ASP A 215 5.13 -14.05 13.04
C ASP A 215 5.23 -12.52 13.02
N LEU A 216 4.06 -11.87 13.08
CA LEU A 216 3.94 -10.44 12.83
C LEU A 216 4.62 -9.59 13.90
N LYS A 217 4.59 -10.02 15.16
CA LYS A 217 5.28 -9.30 16.24
C LYS A 217 6.80 -9.33 16.05
N ARG A 218 7.34 -10.52 15.77
CA ARG A 218 8.77 -10.68 15.49
C ARG A 218 9.20 -9.89 14.26
N PHE A 219 8.38 -9.90 13.20
CA PHE A 219 8.66 -9.15 11.98
C PHE A 219 8.67 -7.65 12.25
N THR A 220 7.58 -7.11 12.84
CA THR A 220 7.42 -5.67 13.05
C THR A 220 8.50 -5.10 13.97
N HIS A 221 8.77 -5.77 15.10
CA HIS A 221 9.86 -5.36 16.01
C HIS A 221 11.21 -5.42 15.28
N GLY A 222 11.47 -6.49 14.53
CA GLY A 222 12.75 -6.65 13.85
C GLY A 222 13.00 -5.58 12.77
N VAL A 223 12.00 -5.15 12.00
CA VAL A 223 12.19 -4.08 11.00
C VAL A 223 12.29 -2.71 11.64
N ILE A 224 11.60 -2.45 12.77
CA ILE A 224 11.77 -1.23 13.56
C ILE A 224 13.20 -1.16 14.14
N ASP A 225 13.69 -2.24 14.73
CA ASP A 225 15.06 -2.33 15.25
C ASP A 225 16.12 -2.11 14.15
N ALA A 226 15.80 -2.47 12.90
CA ALA A 226 16.65 -2.23 11.73
C ALA A 226 16.58 -0.79 11.19
N GLY A 227 15.70 0.06 11.74
CA GLY A 227 15.59 1.47 11.42
C GLY A 227 14.36 1.86 10.60
N ALA A 228 13.35 1.00 10.47
CA ALA A 228 12.06 1.44 9.91
C ALA A 228 11.41 2.46 10.86
N ASP A 229 10.90 3.55 10.29
CA ASP A 229 10.29 4.64 11.06
C ASP A 229 8.78 4.41 11.29
N LEU A 230 8.15 3.64 10.40
CA LEU A 230 6.73 3.31 10.48
C LEU A 230 6.47 1.92 9.91
N VAL A 231 5.60 1.16 10.58
CA VAL A 231 5.11 -0.14 10.08
C VAL A 231 3.58 -0.11 9.98
N LEU A 232 3.07 -0.47 8.81
CA LEU A 232 1.64 -0.54 8.50
C LEU A 232 1.26 -1.99 8.20
N GLY A 233 0.35 -2.57 8.99
CA GLY A 233 -0.11 -3.94 8.83
C GLY A 233 -1.53 -4.02 8.30
N HIS A 234 -1.79 -4.99 7.42
CA HIS A 234 -3.07 -5.26 6.78
C HIS A 234 -3.34 -6.76 6.74
N GLY A 235 -4.60 -7.16 6.47
CA GLY A 235 -4.98 -8.54 6.18
C GLY A 235 -6.00 -9.22 7.08
N PRO A 236 -6.21 -8.84 8.37
CA PRO A 236 -7.17 -9.54 9.24
C PRO A 236 -8.62 -9.42 8.79
N HIS A 237 -9.00 -8.38 8.06
CA HIS A 237 -10.37 -8.12 7.56
C HIS A 237 -11.44 -8.11 8.68
N VAL A 238 -11.19 -7.40 9.77
CA VAL A 238 -12.07 -7.29 10.95
C VAL A 238 -12.38 -5.84 11.29
#